data_55de32fe2cf3836c3e7e3c34ef05a257
#
_entry.id   55de32fe2cf3836c3e7e3c34ef05a257
#
_cell.length_a   1.000
_cell.length_b   1.000
_cell.length_c   1.000
_cell.angle_alpha   90.00
_cell.angle_beta   90.00
_cell.angle_gamma   90.00
#
_symmetry.space_group_name_H-M   'P 1'
#
loop_
_entity.id
_entity.type
_entity.pdbx_description
1 polymer ?
#
loop_
_entity_poly.entity_id
_entity_poly.type
_entity_poly.pdbx_seq_one_letter_code
_entity_poly.pdbx_strand_id
1 'polypeptide(L)'
;MVEIIDTSKERCPWCLKDDLYMHYHDKVWGIPERDSRELWIKLILDGQQAGLSWYTVLSKMDNYALAFDDWNIEKIARYNDDKFEELMDNPGII
;
A
#
# COMPACT_ATOMS: atom_id res chain seq x y z
N MET A 1 -1.33 8.00 11.24
CA MET A 1 -1.47 7.54 12.63
C MET A 1 -2.48 6.41 12.68
N VAL A 2 -2.13 5.32 13.30
CA VAL A 2 -3.01 4.15 13.39
C VAL A 2 -4.01 4.35 14.54
N GLU A 3 -5.28 4.04 14.29
CA GLU A 3 -6.31 4.08 15.32
C GLU A 3 -6.03 3.05 16.41
N ILE A 4 -6.58 3.29 17.60
CA ILE A 4 -6.53 2.30 18.68
C ILE A 4 -7.28 1.05 18.23
N ILE A 5 -6.61 -0.10 18.31
CA ILE A 5 -7.15 -1.39 17.89
C ILE A 5 -7.81 -2.07 19.09
N ASP A 6 -9.04 -2.53 18.90
CA ASP A 6 -9.71 -3.37 19.89
C ASP A 6 -9.19 -4.79 19.76
N THR A 7 -8.29 -5.19 20.67
CA THR A 7 -7.67 -6.51 20.66
C THR A 7 -8.57 -7.62 21.19
N SER A 8 -9.76 -7.28 21.71
CA SER A 8 -10.72 -8.29 22.19
C SER A 8 -11.53 -8.92 21.06
N LYS A 9 -11.55 -8.33 19.87
CA LYS A 9 -12.29 -8.86 18.72
C LYS A 9 -11.63 -10.11 18.15
N GLU A 10 -12.46 -11.06 17.73
CA GLU A 10 -11.99 -12.18 16.93
C GLU A 10 -11.64 -11.70 15.52
N ARG A 11 -10.52 -12.18 15.00
CA ARG A 11 -10.04 -11.83 13.66
C ARG A 11 -9.47 -13.04 12.95
N CYS A 12 -9.40 -12.97 11.63
CA CYS A 12 -8.67 -13.95 10.84
C CYS A 12 -7.22 -14.07 11.33
N PRO A 13 -6.68 -15.29 11.46
CA PRO A 13 -5.33 -15.46 12.00
C PRO A 13 -4.23 -14.70 11.25
N TRP A 14 -4.39 -14.50 9.93
CA TRP A 14 -3.36 -13.87 9.11
C TRP A 14 -3.09 -12.41 9.49
N CYS A 15 -4.05 -11.71 10.12
CA CYS A 15 -3.87 -10.29 10.47
C CYS A 15 -3.33 -10.06 11.88
N LEU A 16 -3.11 -11.13 12.66
CA LEU A 16 -2.71 -11.01 14.06
C LEU A 16 -1.23 -10.66 14.26
N LYS A 17 -0.50 -10.48 13.18
CA LYS A 17 0.94 -10.21 13.19
C LYS A 17 1.29 -8.91 13.89
N ASP A 18 0.56 -7.83 13.61
CA ASP A 18 0.75 -6.51 14.23
C ASP A 18 -0.46 -5.61 14.03
N ASP A 19 -0.40 -4.40 14.62
CA ASP A 19 -1.50 -3.43 14.59
C ASP A 19 -1.78 -2.93 13.17
N LEU A 20 -0.76 -2.77 12.34
CA LEU A 20 -0.93 -2.33 10.95
C LEU A 20 -1.80 -3.31 10.18
N TYR A 21 -1.52 -4.60 10.31
CA TYR A 21 -2.27 -5.64 9.63
C TYR A 21 -3.69 -5.78 10.18
N MET A 22 -3.87 -5.68 11.50
CA MET A 22 -5.19 -5.70 12.12
C MET A 22 -6.04 -4.52 11.67
N HIS A 23 -5.45 -3.33 11.60
CA HIS A 23 -6.14 -2.14 11.07
C HIS A 23 -6.56 -2.35 9.61
N TYR A 24 -5.68 -2.88 8.78
CA TYR A 24 -6.00 -3.21 7.39
C TYR A 24 -7.19 -4.18 7.29
N HIS A 25 -7.17 -5.25 8.07
CA HIS A 25 -8.25 -6.24 8.11
C HIS A 25 -9.57 -5.59 8.52
N ASP A 26 -9.56 -4.75 9.55
CA ASP A 26 -10.78 -4.20 10.13
C ASP A 26 -11.38 -3.07 9.27
N LYS A 27 -10.57 -2.30 8.58
CA LYS A 27 -10.99 -1.04 7.95
C LYS A 27 -10.93 -1.03 6.44
N VAL A 28 -10.19 -1.93 5.82
CA VAL A 28 -9.97 -1.94 4.38
C VAL A 28 -10.40 -3.26 3.74
N TRP A 29 -9.90 -4.36 4.24
CA TRP A 29 -10.15 -5.68 3.66
C TRP A 29 -11.63 -6.05 3.71
N GLY A 30 -12.16 -6.50 2.57
CA GLY A 30 -13.56 -6.90 2.47
C GLY A 30 -14.56 -5.75 2.41
N ILE A 31 -14.10 -4.50 2.48
CA ILE A 31 -14.95 -3.32 2.35
C ILE A 31 -14.94 -2.87 0.89
N PRO A 32 -16.11 -2.68 0.25
CA PRO A 32 -16.15 -2.27 -1.15
C PRO A 32 -15.45 -0.93 -1.38
N GLU A 33 -14.55 -0.88 -2.36
CA GLU A 33 -13.88 0.34 -2.80
C GLU A 33 -14.46 0.78 -4.13
N ARG A 34 -14.90 2.02 -4.21
CA ARG A 34 -15.58 2.57 -5.40
C ARG A 34 -14.88 3.80 -5.98
N ASP A 35 -13.85 4.29 -5.31
CA ASP A 35 -13.06 5.40 -5.81
C ASP A 35 -12.10 4.90 -6.88
N SER A 36 -12.17 5.50 -8.08
CA SER A 36 -11.35 5.07 -9.22
C SER A 36 -9.86 5.21 -8.96
N ARG A 37 -9.46 6.27 -8.25
CA ARG A 37 -8.06 6.49 -7.91
C ARG A 37 -7.55 5.41 -6.96
N GLU A 38 -8.33 5.08 -5.93
CA GLU A 38 -7.98 4.04 -4.97
C GLU A 38 -7.91 2.65 -5.62
N LEU A 39 -8.82 2.36 -6.55
CA LEU A 39 -8.80 1.12 -7.33
C LEU A 39 -7.55 1.03 -8.21
N TRP A 40 -7.16 2.13 -8.84
CA TRP A 40 -5.95 2.20 -9.66
C TRP A 40 -4.69 1.97 -8.82
N ILE A 41 -4.60 2.62 -7.65
CA ILE A 41 -3.48 2.43 -6.71
C ILE A 41 -3.40 0.97 -6.29
N LYS A 42 -4.52 0.37 -5.92
CA LYS A 42 -4.58 -1.04 -5.51
C LYS A 42 -4.11 -1.96 -6.62
N LEU A 43 -4.51 -1.71 -7.85
CA LEU A 43 -4.09 -2.51 -9.00
C LEU A 43 -2.57 -2.46 -9.18
N ILE A 44 -1.97 -1.29 -9.07
CA ILE A 44 -0.51 -1.13 -9.17
C ILE A 44 0.19 -1.86 -8.03
N LEU A 45 -0.30 -1.70 -6.81
CA LEU A 45 0.29 -2.36 -5.63
C LEU A 45 0.15 -3.88 -5.71
N ASP A 46 -0.93 -4.40 -6.25
CA ASP A 46 -1.10 -5.83 -6.50
C ASP A 46 -0.01 -6.37 -7.43
N GLY A 47 0.35 -5.60 -8.45
CA GLY A 47 1.47 -5.95 -9.34
C GLY A 47 2.81 -5.96 -8.62
N GLN A 48 3.00 -5.07 -7.66
CA GLN A 48 4.23 -5.02 -6.86
C GLN A 48 4.33 -6.19 -5.87
N GLN A 49 3.23 -6.82 -5.54
CA GLN A 49 3.20 -7.95 -4.61
C GLN A 49 3.79 -9.23 -5.21
N ALA A 50 3.97 -9.34 -6.51
CA ALA A 50 4.34 -10.59 -7.18
C ALA A 50 5.46 -11.34 -6.45
N GLY A 51 5.18 -12.54 -5.96
CA GLY A 51 6.12 -13.36 -5.21
C GLY A 51 6.31 -12.97 -3.75
N LEU A 52 5.58 -11.98 -3.24
CA LEU A 52 5.72 -11.45 -1.88
C LEU A 52 4.40 -11.54 -1.12
N SER A 53 4.46 -11.33 0.19
CA SER A 53 3.24 -11.23 1.00
C SER A 53 2.60 -9.85 0.85
N TRP A 54 1.28 -9.78 1.01
CA TRP A 54 0.59 -8.49 1.03
C TRP A 54 1.09 -7.59 2.16
N TYR A 55 1.47 -8.17 3.30
CA TYR A 55 2.06 -7.41 4.40
C TYR A 55 3.30 -6.62 3.98
N THR A 56 4.14 -7.19 3.13
CA THR A 56 5.34 -6.50 2.61
C THR A 56 4.95 -5.24 1.84
N VAL A 57 3.93 -5.33 0.98
CA VAL A 57 3.43 -4.16 0.24
C VAL A 57 2.78 -3.16 1.19
N LEU A 58 1.92 -3.64 2.09
CA LEU A 58 1.20 -2.80 3.05
C LEU A 58 2.16 -1.97 3.91
N SER A 59 3.25 -2.59 4.38
CA SER A 59 4.26 -1.91 5.19
C SER A 59 5.04 -0.83 4.43
N LYS A 60 4.98 -0.83 3.11
CA LYS A 60 5.69 0.13 2.24
C LYS A 60 4.77 1.16 1.60
N MET A 61 3.47 1.17 1.92
CA MET A 61 2.50 2.05 1.24
C MET A 61 2.85 3.53 1.37
N ASP A 62 3.28 3.98 2.53
CA ASP A 62 3.69 5.39 2.72
C ASP A 62 4.91 5.73 1.87
N ASN A 63 5.86 4.81 1.76
CA ASN A 63 7.04 5.00 0.91
C ASN A 63 6.67 5.11 -0.57
N TYR A 64 5.69 4.32 -1.02
CA TYR A 64 5.17 4.43 -2.38
C TYR A 64 4.51 5.79 -2.62
N ALA A 65 3.71 6.26 -1.68
CA ALA A 65 3.07 7.58 -1.81
C ALA A 65 4.11 8.68 -1.95
N LEU A 66 5.17 8.65 -1.14
CA LEU A 66 6.26 9.61 -1.23
C LEU A 66 7.02 9.50 -2.56
N ALA A 67 7.33 8.28 -3.00
CA ALA A 67 8.11 8.05 -4.21
C ALA A 67 7.36 8.43 -5.48
N PHE A 68 6.03 8.30 -5.50
CA PHE A 68 5.18 8.54 -6.66
C PHE A 68 4.36 9.83 -6.55
N ASP A 69 4.88 10.84 -5.84
CA ASP A 69 4.27 12.17 -5.73
C ASP A 69 2.82 12.11 -5.24
N ASP A 70 2.57 11.35 -4.18
CA ASP A 70 1.26 11.12 -3.59
C ASP A 70 0.23 10.61 -4.63
N TRP A 71 0.71 9.75 -5.52
CA TRP A 71 -0.10 9.14 -6.58
C TRP A 71 -0.78 10.17 -7.50
N ASN A 72 -0.09 11.29 -7.74
CA ASN A 72 -0.55 12.30 -8.69
C ASN A 72 -0.37 11.78 -10.12
N ILE A 73 -1.47 11.42 -10.77
CA ILE A 73 -1.45 10.78 -12.09
C ILE A 73 -0.78 11.66 -13.13
N GLU A 74 -1.03 12.96 -13.11
CA GLU A 74 -0.44 13.88 -14.09
C GLU A 74 1.07 13.96 -13.95
N LYS A 75 1.58 14.02 -12.71
CA LYS A 75 3.03 14.01 -12.47
C LYS A 75 3.64 12.69 -12.87
N ILE A 76 3.01 11.57 -12.53
CA ILE A 76 3.51 10.24 -12.88
C ILE A 76 3.59 10.08 -14.40
N ALA A 77 2.60 10.58 -15.14
CA ALA A 77 2.61 10.52 -16.60
C ALA A 77 3.76 11.29 -17.23
N ARG A 78 4.38 12.22 -16.50
CA ARG A 78 5.50 13.05 -16.97
C ARG A 78 6.86 12.56 -16.48
N TYR A 79 6.93 11.43 -15.81
CA TYR A 79 8.19 10.87 -15.33
C TYR A 79 9.13 10.58 -16.51
N ASN A 80 10.40 10.87 -16.30
CA ASN A 80 11.47 10.68 -17.28
C ASN A 80 12.44 9.59 -16.81
N ASP A 81 13.52 9.39 -17.58
CA ASP A 81 14.51 8.36 -17.27
C ASP A 81 15.22 8.61 -15.94
N ASP A 82 15.46 9.88 -15.58
CA ASP A 82 16.10 10.22 -14.30
C ASP A 82 15.20 9.80 -13.13
N LYS A 83 13.90 10.03 -13.25
CA LYS A 83 12.93 9.59 -12.23
C LYS A 83 12.84 8.08 -12.18
N PHE A 84 12.90 7.42 -13.32
CA PHE A 84 12.90 5.95 -13.37
C PHE A 84 14.09 5.38 -12.61
N GLU A 85 15.29 5.91 -12.82
CA GLU A 85 16.49 5.47 -12.10
C GLU A 85 16.37 5.73 -10.60
N GLU A 86 15.84 6.89 -10.21
CA GLU A 86 15.60 7.22 -8.81
C GLU A 86 14.68 6.19 -8.15
N LEU A 87 13.61 5.81 -8.82
CA LEU A 87 12.68 4.80 -8.31
C LEU A 87 13.33 3.42 -8.20
N MET A 88 14.14 3.03 -9.19
CA MET A 88 14.86 1.74 -9.18
C MET A 88 15.85 1.65 -8.02
N ASP A 89 16.43 2.77 -7.61
CA ASP A 89 17.41 2.83 -6.53
C ASP A 89 16.76 3.06 -5.14
N ASN A 90 15.46 3.27 -5.08
CA ASN A 90 14.77 3.57 -3.82
C ASN A 90 14.61 2.31 -2.98
N PRO A 91 15.27 2.21 -1.80
CA PRO A 91 15.18 1.02 -0.94
C PRO A 91 13.85 0.92 -0.19
N GLY A 92 13.05 1.99 -0.17
CA GLY A 92 11.76 2.03 0.53
C GLY A 92 10.61 1.39 -0.23
N ILE A 93 10.82 1.07 -1.52
CA ILE A 93 9.82 0.41 -2.37
C ILE A 93 10.39 -0.89 -2.94
N ILE A 94 9.50 -1.72 -3.51
CA ILE A 94 9.88 -3.01 -4.10
C ILE A 94 10.57 -2.82 -5.44
#